data_61b1516f8c55657cc23973b3549d2821
#
_entry.id   61b1516f8c55657cc23973b3549d2821
#
_cell.length_a   1.000
_cell.length_b   1.000
_cell.length_c   1.000
_cell.angle_alpha   90.00
_cell.angle_beta   90.00
_cell.angle_gamma   90.00
#
_symmetry.space_group_name_H-M   'P 1'
#
loop_
_entity.id
_entity.type
_entity.pdbx_description
1 polymer ?
#
loop_
_entity_poly.entity_id
_entity_poly.type
_entity_poly.pdbx_seq_one_letter_code
_entity_poly.pdbx_strand_id
1 'polypeptide(L)'
;MAKKTNFLKFNYWLIPIVLIVLLVIAFIIDFLYRTLFYQNHLKTCVQNDSFCGIQVINLSLPEKFRENLLKVSETKGVRIEIPKKHQKNVSYDTLKENVPEIENWYTSLPSLISPYISDTLQVAPADVKTRMCLVVYEKEGDYIDWHFDTNHYDGRFFTLLVPVSTEETCGNYMYKDHNEKEQILEVEKSQAILFEGDKVFHRGKALCADQRRVILSMTFVTSQNMDMWNYCLHKVKELGVFGK
;
A
#
# COMPACT_ATOMS: atom_id res chain seq x y z
N MET A 1 -20.82 69.61 0.80
CA MET A 1 -21.17 68.26 0.27
C MET A 1 -20.21 67.24 0.85
N ALA A 2 -20.61 66.45 1.85
CA ALA A 2 -19.77 65.43 2.51
C ALA A 2 -19.95 64.11 1.73
N LYS A 3 -18.86 63.59 1.16
CA LYS A 3 -18.83 62.27 0.54
C LYS A 3 -19.01 61.21 1.63
N LYS A 4 -20.14 60.49 1.65
CA LYS A 4 -20.37 59.29 2.42
C LYS A 4 -19.40 58.21 1.88
N THR A 5 -18.34 57.93 2.62
CA THR A 5 -17.48 56.73 2.42
C THR A 5 -18.29 55.51 2.86
N ASN A 6 -18.78 54.74 1.89
CA ASN A 6 -19.33 53.42 2.15
C ASN A 6 -18.20 52.51 2.61
N PHE A 7 -18.01 52.35 3.92
CA PHE A 7 -17.21 51.26 4.47
C PHE A 7 -17.94 49.96 4.14
N LEU A 8 -17.33 49.14 3.26
CA LEU A 8 -17.76 47.78 3.03
C LEU A 8 -17.83 47.07 4.41
N LYS A 9 -19.07 46.76 4.84
CA LYS A 9 -19.25 45.90 6.03
C LYS A 9 -18.62 44.55 5.73
N PHE A 10 -17.39 44.35 6.25
CA PHE A 10 -16.69 43.09 6.12
C PHE A 10 -17.50 42.03 6.86
N ASN A 11 -17.97 41.03 6.15
CA ASN A 11 -18.86 40.00 6.66
C ASN A 11 -17.94 38.93 7.35
N TYR A 12 -17.63 39.13 8.64
CA TYR A 12 -16.73 38.27 9.42
C TYR A 12 -17.11 36.78 9.37
N TRP A 13 -18.35 36.45 9.04
CA TRP A 13 -18.81 35.08 8.81
C TRP A 13 -18.20 34.41 7.59
N LEU A 14 -17.69 35.16 6.63
CA LEU A 14 -17.04 34.62 5.45
C LEU A 14 -15.63 34.11 5.73
N ILE A 15 -14.97 34.63 6.76
CA ILE A 15 -13.59 34.26 7.09
C ILE A 15 -13.45 32.75 7.38
N PRO A 16 -14.23 32.15 8.31
CA PRO A 16 -14.11 30.73 8.58
C PRO A 16 -14.49 29.88 7.37
N ILE A 17 -15.46 30.29 6.56
CA ILE A 17 -15.85 29.58 5.34
C ILE A 17 -14.68 29.58 4.33
N VAL A 18 -14.05 30.73 4.11
CA VAL A 18 -12.90 30.84 3.21
C VAL A 18 -11.73 30.00 3.71
N LEU A 19 -11.45 29.99 5.01
CA LEU A 19 -10.39 29.16 5.60
C LEU A 19 -10.67 27.67 5.39
N ILE A 20 -11.89 27.20 5.60
CA ILE A 20 -12.27 25.80 5.38
C ILE A 20 -12.10 25.44 3.90
N VAL A 21 -12.54 26.30 2.98
CA VAL A 21 -12.39 26.07 1.54
C VAL A 21 -10.91 25.97 1.15
N LEU A 22 -10.06 26.87 1.67
CA LEU A 22 -8.62 26.84 1.42
C LEU A 22 -7.95 25.56 1.96
N LEU A 23 -8.35 25.09 3.16
CA LEU A 23 -7.87 23.83 3.73
C LEU A 23 -8.28 22.63 2.87
N VAL A 24 -9.52 22.59 2.39
CA VAL A 24 -9.99 21.52 1.50
C VAL A 24 -9.23 21.54 0.17
N ILE A 25 -9.00 22.72 -0.41
CA ILE A 25 -8.22 22.85 -1.65
C ILE A 25 -6.77 22.37 -1.42
N ALA A 26 -6.12 22.79 -0.33
CA ALA A 26 -4.78 22.35 0.02
C ALA A 26 -4.69 20.83 0.19
N PHE A 27 -5.70 20.23 0.85
CA PHE A 27 -5.80 18.80 1.02
C PHE A 27 -5.94 18.06 -0.33
N ILE A 28 -6.79 18.54 -1.23
CA ILE A 28 -6.97 17.97 -2.57
C ILE A 28 -5.68 18.06 -3.37
N ILE A 29 -5.00 19.22 -3.33
CA ILE A 29 -3.73 19.43 -4.05
C ILE A 29 -2.65 18.46 -3.54
N ASP A 30 -2.48 18.35 -2.21
CA ASP A 30 -1.49 17.45 -1.63
C ASP A 30 -1.81 15.98 -1.92
N PHE A 31 -3.08 15.58 -1.83
CA PHE A 31 -3.53 14.23 -2.20
C PHE A 31 -3.22 13.90 -3.66
N LEU A 32 -3.53 14.82 -4.58
CA LEU A 32 -3.24 14.65 -6.00
C LEU A 32 -1.74 14.63 -6.27
N TYR A 33 -0.96 15.51 -5.62
CA TYR A 33 0.49 15.54 -5.74
C TYR A 33 1.11 14.20 -5.31
N ARG A 34 0.76 13.68 -4.14
CA ARG A 34 1.27 12.40 -3.65
C ARG A 34 0.83 11.21 -4.51
N THR A 35 -0.38 11.27 -5.07
CA THR A 35 -0.91 10.18 -5.91
C THR A 35 -0.31 10.18 -7.32
N LEU A 36 -0.04 11.35 -7.89
CA LEU A 36 0.33 11.49 -9.30
C LEU A 36 1.82 11.79 -9.53
N PHE A 37 2.44 12.50 -8.60
CA PHE A 37 3.78 13.08 -8.80
C PHE A 37 4.80 12.68 -7.74
N TYR A 38 4.34 12.10 -6.59
CA TYR A 38 5.27 11.70 -5.55
C TYR A 38 6.14 10.54 -6.04
N GLN A 39 7.44 10.80 -6.17
CA GLN A 39 8.43 9.82 -6.57
C GLN A 39 9.60 9.87 -5.58
N ASN A 40 9.78 8.81 -4.81
CA ASN A 40 10.99 8.58 -4.06
C ASN A 40 11.89 7.62 -4.86
N HIS A 41 13.16 7.95 -4.95
CA HIS A 41 14.12 7.07 -5.60
C HIS A 41 14.70 6.08 -4.59
N LEU A 42 14.96 4.86 -5.06
CA LEU A 42 15.69 3.85 -4.31
C LEU A 42 17.04 4.46 -3.90
N LYS A 43 17.34 4.45 -2.60
CA LYS A 43 18.66 4.87 -2.14
C LYS A 43 19.68 3.86 -2.64
N THR A 44 20.81 4.35 -3.16
CA THR A 44 21.94 3.51 -3.49
C THR A 44 22.36 2.72 -2.25
N CYS A 45 22.46 1.40 -2.37
CA CYS A 45 22.99 0.58 -1.29
C CYS A 45 24.39 1.04 -0.92
N VAL A 46 24.60 1.41 0.32
CA VAL A 46 25.93 1.62 0.87
C VAL A 46 26.48 0.23 1.22
N GLN A 47 27.75 -0.02 0.97
CA GLN A 47 28.41 -1.33 1.12
C GLN A 47 28.20 -2.03 2.48
N ASN A 48 27.77 -1.31 3.51
CA ASN A 48 27.51 -1.81 4.86
C ASN A 48 26.01 -1.92 5.20
N ASP A 49 25.11 -1.56 4.29
CA ASP A 49 23.67 -1.68 4.50
C ASP A 49 23.20 -3.01 3.90
N SER A 50 22.83 -3.94 4.75
CA SER A 50 22.40 -5.28 4.34
C SER A 50 21.07 -5.28 3.60
N PHE A 51 20.28 -4.19 3.68
CA PHE A 51 18.99 -4.06 3.03
C PHE A 51 19.01 -2.96 1.97
N CYS A 52 18.90 -3.38 0.71
CA CYS A 52 18.91 -2.52 -0.46
C CYS A 52 17.52 -2.09 -0.94
N GLY A 53 16.58 -1.91 -0.04
CA GLY A 53 15.21 -1.47 -0.34
C GLY A 53 14.26 -2.61 -0.74
N ILE A 54 14.76 -3.73 -1.29
CA ILE A 54 13.96 -4.91 -1.69
C ILE A 54 14.78 -6.18 -1.60
N GLN A 55 14.16 -7.27 -1.11
CA GLN A 55 14.75 -8.61 -1.11
C GLN A 55 13.70 -9.72 -1.04
N VAL A 56 14.06 -10.91 -1.49
CA VAL A 56 13.30 -12.14 -1.29
C VAL A 56 13.76 -12.78 0.02
N ILE A 57 12.81 -13.10 0.88
CA ILE A 57 13.07 -13.75 2.17
C ILE A 57 12.39 -15.12 2.26
N ASN A 58 12.95 -16.04 3.04
CA ASN A 58 12.33 -17.33 3.31
C ASN A 58 11.21 -17.15 4.34
N LEU A 59 9.99 -17.10 3.88
CA LEU A 59 8.78 -16.99 4.68
C LEU A 59 7.63 -17.66 3.94
N SER A 60 7.11 -18.75 4.49
CA SER A 60 5.96 -19.45 3.93
C SER A 60 4.67 -19.11 4.65
N LEU A 61 3.60 -18.97 3.89
CA LEU A 61 2.25 -18.88 4.43
C LEU A 61 1.84 -20.29 4.94
N PRO A 62 1.37 -20.44 6.19
CA PRO A 62 0.84 -21.71 6.69
C PRO A 62 -0.29 -22.22 5.78
N GLU A 63 -0.28 -23.51 5.43
CA GLU A 63 -1.22 -24.08 4.44
C GLU A 63 -2.68 -23.89 4.84
N LYS A 64 -3.01 -24.02 6.12
CA LYS A 64 -4.35 -23.73 6.65
C LYS A 64 -4.86 -22.33 6.27
N PHE A 65 -3.98 -21.31 6.31
CA PHE A 65 -4.36 -19.96 5.90
C PHE A 65 -4.50 -19.85 4.40
N ARG A 66 -3.63 -20.53 3.65
CA ARG A 66 -3.63 -20.52 2.18
C ARG A 66 -5.01 -20.93 1.63
N GLU A 67 -5.53 -22.06 2.06
CA GLU A 67 -6.83 -22.56 1.61
C GLU A 67 -7.97 -21.59 1.92
N ASN A 68 -7.99 -21.05 3.15
CA ASN A 68 -9.02 -20.10 3.55
C ASN A 68 -8.92 -18.77 2.79
N LEU A 69 -7.72 -18.25 2.57
CA LEU A 69 -7.49 -17.03 1.79
C LEU A 69 -7.91 -17.20 0.33
N LEU A 70 -7.66 -18.36 -0.28
CA LEU A 70 -8.13 -18.66 -1.63
C LEU A 70 -9.66 -18.62 -1.70
N LYS A 71 -10.37 -19.29 -0.77
CA LYS A 71 -11.85 -19.25 -0.70
C LYS A 71 -12.38 -17.83 -0.51
N VAL A 72 -11.77 -17.05 0.38
CA VAL A 72 -12.16 -15.64 0.61
C VAL A 72 -11.92 -14.81 -0.65
N SER A 73 -10.81 -15.03 -1.34
CA SER A 73 -10.47 -14.30 -2.57
C SER A 73 -11.45 -14.56 -3.73
N GLU A 74 -12.16 -15.68 -3.74
CA GLU A 74 -13.19 -16.00 -4.74
C GLU A 74 -14.50 -15.23 -4.50
N THR A 75 -14.92 -15.16 -3.24
CA THR A 75 -16.27 -14.72 -2.86
C THR A 75 -16.33 -13.28 -2.35
N LYS A 76 -15.21 -12.71 -1.93
CA LYS A 76 -15.16 -11.39 -1.28
C LYS A 76 -14.23 -10.44 -2.04
N GLY A 77 -14.39 -9.16 -1.75
CA GLY A 77 -13.50 -8.10 -2.24
C GLY A 77 -14.18 -7.07 -3.13
N VAL A 78 -13.46 -5.98 -3.36
CA VAL A 78 -13.88 -4.86 -4.20
C VAL A 78 -13.01 -4.83 -5.45
N ARG A 79 -13.63 -4.84 -6.61
CA ARG A 79 -12.95 -4.72 -7.90
C ARG A 79 -12.56 -3.26 -8.15
N ILE A 80 -11.32 -3.04 -8.55
CA ILE A 80 -10.76 -1.74 -8.93
C ILE A 80 -10.39 -1.81 -10.41
N GLU A 81 -10.95 -0.89 -11.20
CA GLU A 81 -10.66 -0.73 -12.62
C GLU A 81 -10.45 0.76 -12.91
N ILE A 82 -9.23 1.23 -12.67
CA ILE A 82 -8.80 2.60 -12.94
C ILE A 82 -7.55 2.58 -13.82
N PRO A 83 -7.21 3.67 -14.53
CA PRO A 83 -5.94 3.76 -15.23
C PRO A 83 -4.79 3.39 -14.29
N LYS A 84 -3.88 2.51 -14.69
CA LYS A 84 -2.74 1.98 -13.92
C LYS A 84 -3.07 0.86 -12.92
N LYS A 85 -4.35 0.48 -12.71
CA LYS A 85 -4.66 -0.56 -11.71
C LYS A 85 -5.95 -1.30 -12.03
N HIS A 86 -5.83 -2.58 -12.39
CA HIS A 86 -6.92 -3.52 -12.58
C HIS A 86 -6.71 -4.72 -11.68
N GLN A 87 -7.46 -4.84 -10.62
CA GLN A 87 -7.35 -5.91 -9.62
C GLN A 87 -8.58 -5.93 -8.70
N LYS A 88 -8.71 -6.97 -7.89
CA LYS A 88 -9.67 -7.02 -6.79
C LYS A 88 -8.92 -7.00 -5.45
N ASN A 89 -9.41 -6.25 -4.49
CA ASN A 89 -8.84 -6.18 -3.14
C ASN A 89 -9.83 -6.71 -2.10
N VAL A 90 -9.32 -7.52 -1.16
CA VAL A 90 -10.05 -7.94 0.04
C VAL A 90 -9.44 -7.23 1.23
N SER A 91 -10.26 -6.47 1.98
CA SER A 91 -9.80 -5.67 3.11
C SER A 91 -9.38 -6.50 4.32
N TYR A 92 -8.58 -5.90 5.20
CA TYR A 92 -8.22 -6.46 6.50
C TYR A 92 -9.45 -6.89 7.31
N ASP A 93 -10.49 -6.06 7.39
CA ASP A 93 -11.71 -6.39 8.15
C ASP A 93 -12.33 -7.69 7.65
N THR A 94 -12.46 -7.83 6.32
CA THR A 94 -12.98 -9.05 5.70
C THR A 94 -12.08 -10.27 5.96
N LEU A 95 -10.76 -10.08 5.93
CA LEU A 95 -9.81 -11.17 6.23
C LEU A 95 -9.92 -11.62 7.68
N LYS A 96 -10.00 -10.69 8.62
CA LYS A 96 -10.14 -10.97 10.05
C LYS A 96 -11.44 -11.72 10.37
N GLU A 97 -12.55 -11.36 9.71
CA GLU A 97 -13.84 -12.03 9.88
C GLU A 97 -13.82 -13.48 9.37
N ASN A 98 -13.11 -13.75 8.28
CA ASN A 98 -13.15 -15.06 7.61
C ASN A 98 -11.95 -15.96 7.94
N VAL A 99 -10.84 -15.39 8.42
CA VAL A 99 -9.61 -16.10 8.81
C VAL A 99 -9.06 -15.47 10.10
N PRO A 100 -9.76 -15.64 11.26
CA PRO A 100 -9.43 -14.90 12.49
C PRO A 100 -7.99 -15.08 12.98
N GLU A 101 -7.43 -16.27 12.83
CA GLU A 101 -6.07 -16.58 13.30
C GLU A 101 -4.97 -15.89 12.49
N ILE A 102 -5.29 -15.28 11.33
CA ILE A 102 -4.31 -14.59 10.51
C ILE A 102 -3.75 -13.34 11.21
N GLU A 103 -4.55 -12.73 12.09
CA GLU A 103 -4.12 -11.60 12.93
C GLU A 103 -2.95 -11.98 13.84
N ASN A 104 -3.05 -13.14 14.52
CA ASN A 104 -1.99 -13.62 15.40
C ASN A 104 -0.70 -13.93 14.62
N TRP A 105 -0.85 -14.51 13.42
CA TRP A 105 0.29 -14.77 12.56
C TRP A 105 0.93 -13.45 12.10
N TYR A 106 0.14 -12.48 11.61
CA TYR A 106 0.63 -11.18 11.19
C TYR A 106 1.38 -10.44 12.31
N THR A 107 0.82 -10.45 13.54
CA THR A 107 1.45 -9.79 14.71
C THR A 107 2.74 -10.48 15.18
N SER A 108 2.98 -11.72 14.80
CA SER A 108 4.23 -12.44 15.10
C SER A 108 5.35 -12.16 14.10
N LEU A 109 5.04 -11.65 12.90
CA LEU A 109 6.01 -11.47 11.82
C LEU A 109 7.09 -10.40 12.08
N PRO A 110 6.85 -9.28 12.81
CA PRO A 110 7.90 -8.29 13.04
C PRO A 110 9.20 -8.87 13.59
N SER A 111 9.12 -9.80 14.54
CA SER A 111 10.31 -10.46 15.10
C SER A 111 11.07 -11.34 14.09
N LEU A 112 10.37 -11.86 13.08
CA LEU A 112 10.94 -12.71 12.03
C LEU A 112 11.56 -11.90 10.89
N ILE A 113 10.99 -10.72 10.58
CA ILE A 113 11.44 -9.92 9.43
C ILE A 113 12.39 -8.79 9.81
N SER A 114 12.36 -8.27 11.06
CA SER A 114 13.28 -7.22 11.54
C SER A 114 14.76 -7.54 11.30
N PRO A 115 15.26 -8.77 11.48
CA PRO A 115 16.66 -9.09 11.22
C PRO A 115 17.12 -8.84 9.76
N TYR A 116 16.20 -8.88 8.79
CA TYR A 116 16.54 -8.63 7.39
C TYR A 116 16.79 -7.16 7.07
N ILE A 117 16.27 -6.24 7.86
CA ILE A 117 16.32 -4.80 7.58
C ILE A 117 17.14 -4.00 8.60
N SER A 118 17.72 -4.65 9.61
CA SER A 118 18.50 -4.03 10.69
C SER A 118 17.73 -2.91 11.43
N ASP A 119 16.41 -3.08 11.57
CA ASP A 119 15.53 -2.11 12.22
C ASP A 119 14.44 -2.82 13.02
N THR A 120 13.87 -2.17 14.02
CA THR A 120 12.76 -2.72 14.81
C THR A 120 11.43 -2.42 14.13
N LEU A 121 10.73 -3.47 13.72
CA LEU A 121 9.43 -3.34 13.08
C LEU A 121 8.27 -3.53 14.03
N GLN A 122 7.18 -2.89 13.69
CA GLN A 122 5.86 -3.04 14.27
C GLN A 122 4.85 -3.31 13.16
N VAL A 123 3.73 -3.95 13.49
CA VAL A 123 2.59 -4.03 12.60
C VAL A 123 1.96 -2.64 12.42
N ALA A 124 1.35 -2.37 11.28
CA ALA A 124 0.60 -1.12 11.09
C ALA A 124 -0.61 -1.04 12.06
N PRO A 125 -1.10 0.17 12.42
CA PRO A 125 -2.21 0.36 13.36
C PRO A 125 -3.47 -0.46 13.02
N ALA A 126 -4.22 -0.85 14.04
CA ALA A 126 -5.37 -1.75 13.89
C ALA A 126 -6.55 -1.12 13.12
N ASP A 127 -6.66 0.20 13.13
CA ASP A 127 -7.70 0.95 12.43
C ASP A 127 -7.35 1.23 10.95
N VAL A 128 -6.20 0.73 10.47
CA VAL A 128 -5.74 0.85 9.09
C VAL A 128 -6.16 -0.39 8.29
N LYS A 129 -7.09 -0.24 7.34
CA LYS A 129 -7.61 -1.34 6.51
C LYS A 129 -6.58 -1.90 5.53
N THR A 130 -5.62 -1.07 5.13
CA THR A 130 -4.52 -1.48 4.23
C THR A 130 -3.37 -2.19 4.95
N ARG A 131 -3.43 -2.33 6.29
CA ARG A 131 -2.39 -3.01 7.07
C ARG A 131 -2.15 -4.45 6.62
N MET A 132 -3.20 -5.09 6.12
CA MET A 132 -3.17 -6.41 5.49
C MET A 132 -4.32 -6.50 4.50
N CYS A 133 -4.06 -6.93 3.28
CA CYS A 133 -5.11 -7.14 2.28
C CYS A 133 -4.72 -8.26 1.31
N LEU A 134 -5.72 -8.92 0.71
CA LEU A 134 -5.47 -9.72 -0.48
C LEU A 134 -5.56 -8.84 -1.72
N VAL A 135 -4.58 -8.98 -2.56
CA VAL A 135 -4.56 -8.44 -3.92
C VAL A 135 -4.80 -9.62 -4.86
N VAL A 136 -5.87 -9.54 -5.62
CA VAL A 136 -6.33 -10.63 -6.49
C VAL A 136 -6.37 -10.16 -7.94
N TYR A 137 -5.63 -10.83 -8.78
CA TYR A 137 -5.68 -10.71 -10.24
C TYR A 137 -6.36 -11.96 -10.75
N GLU A 138 -7.50 -11.81 -11.40
CA GLU A 138 -8.38 -12.94 -11.77
C GLU A 138 -8.89 -12.87 -13.20
N LYS A 139 -8.66 -11.73 -13.89
CA LYS A 139 -9.00 -11.57 -15.31
C LYS A 139 -7.72 -11.40 -16.10
N GLU A 140 -7.72 -11.91 -17.33
CA GLU A 140 -6.66 -11.62 -18.28
C GLU A 140 -6.41 -10.12 -18.38
N GLY A 141 -5.15 -9.72 -18.34
CA GLY A 141 -4.76 -8.31 -18.38
C GLY A 141 -4.85 -7.58 -17.03
N ASP A 142 -5.25 -8.23 -15.93
CA ASP A 142 -5.18 -7.61 -14.59
C ASP A 142 -3.75 -7.27 -14.22
N TYR A 143 -3.52 -6.04 -13.75
CA TYR A 143 -2.19 -5.51 -13.45
C TYR A 143 -2.24 -4.38 -12.42
N ILE A 144 -1.07 -4.05 -11.89
CA ILE A 144 -0.80 -2.76 -11.29
C ILE A 144 0.44 -2.17 -11.96
N ASP A 145 0.32 -0.96 -12.48
CA ASP A 145 1.40 -0.28 -13.20
C ASP A 145 2.48 0.23 -12.25
N TRP A 146 3.56 0.75 -12.80
CA TRP A 146 4.68 1.33 -12.08
C TRP A 146 4.24 2.38 -11.07
N HIS A 147 4.59 2.17 -9.81
CA HIS A 147 4.26 3.06 -8.70
C HIS A 147 5.21 2.89 -7.53
N PHE A 148 5.19 3.86 -6.63
CA PHE A 148 5.65 3.73 -5.25
C PHE A 148 4.44 3.57 -4.35
N ASP A 149 4.58 2.83 -3.26
CA ASP A 149 3.59 2.88 -2.19
C ASP A 149 3.69 4.23 -1.46
N THR A 150 2.57 4.76 -1.01
CA THR A 150 2.56 6.02 -0.27
C THR A 150 2.78 5.77 1.21
N ASN A 151 3.86 6.30 1.77
CA ASN A 151 4.11 6.31 3.20
C ASN A 151 3.37 7.48 3.87
N HIS A 152 2.54 7.17 4.87
CA HIS A 152 1.84 8.15 5.70
C HIS A 152 2.34 8.17 7.16
N TYR A 153 3.31 7.33 7.49
CA TYR A 153 3.87 7.16 8.83
C TYR A 153 5.09 8.06 9.05
N ASP A 154 5.38 8.39 10.30
CA ASP A 154 6.55 9.19 10.67
C ASP A 154 7.88 8.44 10.51
N GLY A 155 7.82 7.12 10.32
CA GLY A 155 8.97 6.23 10.18
C GLY A 155 9.10 5.61 8.79
N ARG A 156 9.95 4.58 8.72
CA ARG A 156 10.07 3.74 7.52
C ARG A 156 8.83 2.85 7.36
N PHE A 157 8.48 2.57 6.11
CA PHE A 157 7.32 1.80 5.72
C PHE A 157 7.75 0.63 4.84
N PHE A 158 7.36 -0.57 5.23
CA PHE A 158 7.70 -1.80 4.53
C PHE A 158 6.46 -2.56 4.09
N THR A 159 6.50 -3.07 2.88
CA THR A 159 5.50 -3.97 2.32
C THR A 159 6.08 -5.38 2.26
N LEU A 160 5.31 -6.35 2.75
CA LEU A 160 5.60 -7.77 2.62
C LEU A 160 4.55 -8.42 1.74
N LEU A 161 4.96 -8.98 0.60
CA LEU A 161 4.10 -9.70 -0.32
C LEU A 161 4.34 -11.19 -0.18
N VAL A 162 3.31 -11.94 0.23
CA VAL A 162 3.36 -13.39 0.36
C VAL A 162 2.47 -14.02 -0.70
N PRO A 163 2.99 -14.86 -1.60
CA PRO A 163 2.19 -15.58 -2.59
C PRO A 163 1.18 -16.52 -1.91
N VAL A 164 -0.10 -16.38 -2.24
CA VAL A 164 -1.17 -17.30 -1.81
C VAL A 164 -1.42 -18.34 -2.89
N SER A 165 -1.58 -17.92 -4.16
CA SER A 165 -1.57 -18.84 -5.31
C SER A 165 -0.18 -18.93 -5.89
N THR A 166 0.16 -20.08 -6.49
CA THR A 166 1.48 -20.37 -7.05
C THR A 166 1.43 -20.88 -8.48
N GLU A 167 0.27 -20.80 -9.13
CA GLU A 167 0.04 -21.35 -10.47
C GLU A 167 0.40 -20.35 -11.59
N GLU A 168 1.31 -19.42 -11.31
CA GLU A 168 1.68 -18.40 -12.29
C GLU A 168 2.88 -18.79 -13.13
N THR A 169 2.73 -18.66 -14.43
CA THR A 169 3.84 -18.70 -15.40
C THR A 169 4.13 -17.34 -16.02
N CYS A 170 3.22 -16.37 -15.86
CA CYS A 170 3.43 -14.98 -16.28
C CYS A 170 2.86 -14.02 -15.22
N GLY A 171 3.26 -12.79 -15.22
CA GLY A 171 2.73 -11.82 -14.27
C GLY A 171 3.69 -11.54 -13.10
N ASN A 172 4.97 -11.69 -13.31
CA ASN A 172 6.00 -11.52 -12.31
C ASN A 172 5.96 -10.13 -11.66
N TYR A 173 6.40 -10.07 -10.40
CA TYR A 173 6.69 -8.82 -9.73
C TYR A 173 7.96 -8.21 -10.33
N MET A 174 7.91 -6.94 -10.66
CA MET A 174 9.03 -6.21 -11.25
C MET A 174 9.33 -4.95 -10.44
N TYR A 175 10.61 -4.59 -10.37
CA TYR A 175 11.04 -3.33 -9.78
C TYR A 175 12.16 -2.71 -10.61
N LYS A 176 12.41 -1.41 -10.41
CA LYS A 176 13.59 -0.74 -10.94
C LYS A 176 14.65 -0.63 -9.86
N ASP A 177 15.86 -1.04 -10.21
CA ASP A 177 17.02 -0.90 -9.34
C ASP A 177 17.53 0.55 -9.29
N HIS A 178 18.60 0.79 -8.54
CA HIS A 178 19.21 2.12 -8.40
C HIS A 178 19.79 2.70 -9.72
N ASN A 179 19.93 1.88 -10.76
CA ASN A 179 20.33 2.32 -12.10
C ASN A 179 19.13 2.47 -13.06
N GLU A 180 17.89 2.51 -12.53
CA GLU A 180 16.65 2.55 -13.31
C GLU A 180 16.42 1.30 -14.20
N LYS A 181 17.21 0.25 -14.00
CA LYS A 181 17.09 -0.98 -14.78
C LYS A 181 15.97 -1.86 -14.20
N GLU A 182 15.13 -2.36 -15.08
CA GLU A 182 14.04 -3.27 -14.72
C GLU A 182 14.59 -4.64 -14.29
N GLN A 183 14.16 -5.10 -13.13
CA GLN A 183 14.48 -6.38 -12.54
C GLN A 183 13.19 -7.17 -12.35
N ILE A 184 13.26 -8.49 -12.53
CA ILE A 184 12.15 -9.41 -12.29
C ILE A 184 12.47 -10.17 -11.00
N LEU A 185 11.47 -10.29 -10.11
CA LEU A 185 11.55 -11.15 -8.94
C LEU A 185 10.70 -12.39 -9.17
N GLU A 186 11.39 -13.52 -9.20
CA GLU A 186 10.75 -14.83 -9.13
C GLU A 186 10.69 -15.25 -7.66
N VAL A 187 9.50 -15.66 -7.22
CA VAL A 187 9.23 -15.96 -5.82
C VAL A 187 8.57 -17.32 -5.71
N GLU A 188 9.19 -18.20 -4.96
CA GLU A 188 8.65 -19.54 -4.68
C GLU A 188 7.55 -19.50 -3.61
N LYS A 189 6.78 -20.59 -3.50
CA LYS A 189 5.71 -20.76 -2.50
C LYS A 189 6.21 -20.60 -1.04
N SER A 190 7.47 -20.90 -0.80
CA SER A 190 8.15 -20.79 0.51
C SER A 190 8.78 -19.44 0.79
N GLN A 191 8.61 -18.49 -0.12
CA GLN A 191 9.28 -17.19 -0.09
C GLN A 191 8.29 -16.04 -0.09
N ALA A 192 8.77 -14.87 0.31
CA ALA A 192 8.03 -13.62 0.28
C ALA A 192 8.94 -12.47 -0.21
N ILE A 193 8.35 -11.41 -0.76
CA ILE A 193 9.07 -10.19 -1.14
C ILE A 193 8.91 -9.18 -0.01
N LEU A 194 10.02 -8.73 0.55
CA LEU A 194 10.07 -7.64 1.52
C LEU A 194 10.70 -6.41 0.88
N PHE A 195 10.02 -5.26 0.93
CA PHE A 195 10.56 -4.02 0.36
C PHE A 195 10.09 -2.77 1.08
N GLU A 196 10.87 -1.70 0.99
CA GLU A 196 10.53 -0.37 1.48
C GLU A 196 9.62 0.31 0.45
N GLY A 197 8.31 0.31 0.71
CA GLY A 197 7.29 0.58 -0.29
C GLY A 197 7.40 1.95 -0.95
N ASP A 198 7.79 2.98 -0.20
CA ASP A 198 7.96 4.36 -0.69
C ASP A 198 9.35 4.63 -1.31
N LYS A 199 10.22 3.61 -1.41
CA LYS A 199 11.56 3.71 -2.02
C LYS A 199 11.71 2.85 -3.26
N VAL A 200 10.92 1.80 -3.41
CA VAL A 200 11.01 0.86 -4.51
C VAL A 200 9.96 1.17 -5.57
N PHE A 201 10.39 1.57 -6.77
CA PHE A 201 9.51 1.74 -7.91
C PHE A 201 9.21 0.38 -8.51
N HIS A 202 7.96 -0.06 -8.40
CA HIS A 202 7.58 -1.43 -8.68
C HIS A 202 6.26 -1.56 -9.42
N ARG A 203 6.02 -2.74 -9.99
CA ARG A 203 4.75 -3.11 -10.65
C ARG A 203 4.44 -4.59 -10.52
N GLY A 204 3.17 -4.95 -10.64
CA GLY A 204 2.72 -6.30 -10.96
C GLY A 204 2.37 -6.38 -12.44
N LYS A 205 3.12 -7.18 -13.22
CA LYS A 205 2.90 -7.37 -14.65
C LYS A 205 1.50 -7.91 -14.93
N ALA A 206 0.97 -7.64 -16.13
CA ALA A 206 -0.34 -8.11 -16.55
C ALA A 206 -0.45 -9.63 -16.48
N LEU A 207 -1.59 -10.10 -15.97
CA LEU A 207 -1.94 -11.52 -15.89
C LEU A 207 -2.20 -12.07 -17.28
N CYS A 208 -1.73 -13.29 -17.55
CA CYS A 208 -2.03 -14.01 -18.78
C CYS A 208 -3.43 -14.66 -18.72
N ALA A 209 -3.92 -15.10 -19.88
CA ALA A 209 -5.16 -15.88 -19.98
C ALA A 209 -5.08 -17.13 -19.10
N ASP A 210 -6.24 -17.53 -18.56
CA ASP A 210 -6.44 -18.74 -17.75
C ASP A 210 -5.55 -18.86 -16.50
N GLN A 211 -5.05 -17.72 -16.01
CA GLN A 211 -4.25 -17.65 -14.80
C GLN A 211 -4.95 -16.85 -13.70
N ARG A 212 -4.53 -17.10 -12.46
CA ARG A 212 -5.00 -16.38 -11.28
C ARG A 212 -3.85 -16.15 -10.33
N ARG A 213 -3.69 -14.91 -9.87
CA ARG A 213 -2.67 -14.51 -8.90
C ARG A 213 -3.32 -13.94 -7.65
N VAL A 214 -3.01 -14.53 -6.50
CA VAL A 214 -3.49 -14.07 -5.20
C VAL A 214 -2.27 -13.82 -4.32
N ILE A 215 -2.16 -12.60 -3.82
CA ILE A 215 -1.04 -12.13 -2.99
C ILE A 215 -1.60 -11.60 -1.68
N LEU A 216 -1.05 -12.03 -0.55
CA LEU A 216 -1.28 -11.40 0.74
C LEU A 216 -0.26 -10.28 0.92
N SER A 217 -0.74 -9.04 0.88
CA SER A 217 0.06 -7.83 1.11
C SER A 217 -0.09 -7.37 2.55
N MET A 218 1.02 -7.17 3.23
CA MET A 218 1.07 -6.76 4.64
C MET A 218 2.01 -5.58 4.84
N THR A 219 1.62 -4.67 5.72
CA THR A 219 2.36 -3.44 6.02
C THR A 219 3.02 -3.52 7.38
N PHE A 220 4.29 -3.17 7.42
CA PHE A 220 5.09 -3.02 8.64
C PHE A 220 5.72 -1.64 8.69
N VAL A 221 5.92 -1.12 9.88
CA VAL A 221 6.42 0.25 10.09
C VAL A 221 7.43 0.31 11.23
N THR A 222 8.33 1.27 11.21
CA THR A 222 9.20 1.53 12.36
C THR A 222 8.55 2.43 13.41
N SER A 223 7.50 3.18 13.01
CA SER A 223 6.66 3.98 13.90
C SER A 223 5.19 3.87 13.46
N GLN A 224 4.28 3.65 14.38
CA GLN A 224 2.84 3.65 14.10
C GLN A 224 2.25 5.07 14.01
N ASN A 225 3.03 6.10 14.35
CA ASN A 225 2.55 7.46 14.38
C ASN A 225 2.28 7.99 12.98
N MET A 226 1.21 8.74 12.87
CA MET A 226 0.85 9.57 11.72
C MET A 226 0.39 10.92 12.25
N ASP A 227 0.82 12.01 11.63
CA ASP A 227 0.18 13.29 11.91
C ASP A 227 -1.28 13.29 11.41
N MET A 228 -2.07 14.23 11.88
CA MET A 228 -3.51 14.32 11.53
C MET A 228 -3.73 14.45 10.04
N TRP A 229 -2.86 15.15 9.33
CA TRP A 229 -2.97 15.35 7.88
C TRP A 229 -2.73 14.04 7.12
N ASN A 230 -1.64 13.34 7.44
CA ASN A 230 -1.31 12.04 6.88
C ASN A 230 -2.37 10.98 7.21
N TYR A 231 -2.93 11.02 8.43
CA TYR A 231 -4.04 10.15 8.82
C TYR A 231 -5.28 10.38 7.95
N CYS A 232 -5.69 11.64 7.74
CA CYS A 232 -6.82 11.96 6.87
C CYS A 232 -6.58 11.53 5.41
N LEU A 233 -5.38 11.79 4.86
CA LEU A 233 -5.00 11.33 3.51
C LEU A 233 -5.07 9.81 3.39
N HIS A 234 -4.59 9.10 4.42
CA HIS A 234 -4.65 7.64 4.46
C HIS A 234 -6.09 7.13 4.44
N LYS A 235 -6.99 7.72 5.24
CA LYS A 235 -8.42 7.35 5.25
C LYS A 235 -9.11 7.61 3.91
N VAL A 236 -8.80 8.71 3.23
CA VAL A 236 -9.31 8.97 1.87
C VAL A 236 -8.81 7.92 0.88
N LYS A 237 -7.53 7.54 0.95
CA LYS A 237 -6.97 6.45 0.13
C LYS A 237 -7.69 5.12 0.38
N GLU A 238 -7.97 4.77 1.65
CA GLU A 238 -8.71 3.55 2.00
C GLU A 238 -10.11 3.50 1.42
N LEU A 239 -10.84 4.64 1.40
CA LEU A 239 -12.15 4.75 0.75
C LEU A 239 -12.05 4.46 -0.75
N GLY A 240 -11.02 4.94 -1.43
CA GLY A 240 -10.77 4.66 -2.85
C GLY A 240 -10.39 3.20 -3.14
N VAL A 241 -9.76 2.51 -2.18
CA VAL A 241 -9.26 1.13 -2.35
C VAL A 241 -10.30 0.08 -1.99
N PHE A 242 -11.15 0.32 -0.98
CA PHE A 242 -12.08 -0.68 -0.47
C PHE A 242 -13.56 -0.29 -0.60
N GLY A 243 -13.87 0.95 -0.94
CA GLY A 243 -15.25 1.46 -0.99
C GLY A 243 -15.96 1.33 0.36
N LYS A 244 -16.46 2.36 0.97
CA LYS A 244 -17.13 2.44 2.28
C LYS A 244 -16.23 2.22 3.49
#